data_0e531cefc989d5203ebb9d2a09fd45c4
#
_entry.id   0e531cefc989d5203ebb9d2a09fd45c4
#
_cell.length_a   1.000
_cell.length_b   1.000
_cell.length_c   1.000
_cell.angle_alpha   90.00
_cell.angle_beta   90.00
_cell.angle_gamma   90.00
#
_symmetry.space_group_name_H-M   'P 1'
#
loop_
_entity.id
_entity.type
_entity.pdbx_description
1 polymer ?
#
loop_
_entity_poly.entity_id
_entity_poly.type
_entity_poly.pdbx_seq_one_letter_code
_entity_poly.pdbx_strand_id
1 'polypeptide(L)'
;RSKIIGSTALASLMVAGAASAEMSISGFTSGKFMDDDGGGMTQGFSTNSIYVSYSDSLDNGMGLSVFMSISNSGANENGLSIDTGMGTIGFGETQHSAVDGMDSNPGCFSILDCYNVAMSGKNGGTDLYDDGDTPSGNSIKYSNSMGGVSFAVSRGMGSATYEPTMSYAASTTIMGASVAAGVSQIDRTGTGVDQDPSFVTVGYSIAGLNLGYASYDSDNGGEETSMGVGTSVAGMDVGVQFASYDAGATSTDTDYMRVSVNKGMGAASFGIDYLETDVAGGSADDTDQWNLNYVIGF
;
A
#
# COMPACT_ATOMS: atom_id res chain seq x y z
N ARG A 1 -2.86 -24.17 -27.17
CA ARG A 1 -4.25 -23.65 -26.98
C ARG A 1 -4.78 -24.25 -25.70
N SER A 2 -4.38 -23.76 -24.53
CA SER A 2 -4.99 -24.05 -23.24
C SER A 2 -6.11 -23.05 -23.02
N LYS A 3 -7.30 -23.54 -22.93
CA LYS A 3 -8.52 -22.76 -22.86
C LYS A 3 -8.75 -22.32 -21.43
N ILE A 4 -8.92 -21.03 -21.25
CA ILE A 4 -9.58 -20.39 -20.13
C ILE A 4 -11.02 -20.94 -20.05
N ILE A 5 -11.23 -22.07 -19.39
CA ILE A 5 -12.56 -22.66 -19.16
C ILE A 5 -12.92 -22.66 -17.67
N GLY A 6 -11.96 -22.28 -16.79
CA GLY A 6 -12.17 -22.35 -15.34
C GLY A 6 -13.02 -21.22 -14.75
N SER A 7 -12.85 -19.99 -15.24
CA SER A 7 -13.48 -18.81 -14.62
C SER A 7 -14.99 -18.67 -14.95
N THR A 8 -15.40 -19.09 -16.15
CA THR A 8 -16.81 -18.99 -16.56
C THR A 8 -17.71 -20.07 -15.94
N ALA A 9 -17.16 -21.21 -15.57
CA ALA A 9 -17.93 -22.31 -15.01
C ALA A 9 -18.24 -22.11 -13.51
N LEU A 10 -17.36 -21.43 -12.76
CA LEU A 10 -17.62 -21.12 -11.35
C LEU A 10 -18.61 -19.95 -11.20
N ALA A 11 -18.52 -18.96 -12.06
CA ALA A 11 -19.47 -17.83 -12.08
C ALA A 11 -20.89 -18.25 -12.44
N SER A 12 -21.07 -19.30 -13.26
CA SER A 12 -22.40 -19.76 -13.68
C SER A 12 -23.12 -20.66 -12.65
N LEU A 13 -22.44 -21.17 -11.65
CA LEU A 13 -23.02 -22.01 -10.61
C LEU A 13 -23.67 -21.23 -9.45
N MET A 14 -23.42 -19.91 -9.37
CA MET A 14 -23.86 -19.08 -8.24
C MET A 14 -25.00 -18.09 -8.55
N VAL A 15 -25.50 -18.05 -9.78
CA VAL A 15 -26.54 -17.09 -10.22
C VAL A 15 -27.97 -17.55 -9.93
N ALA A 16 -28.15 -18.61 -9.18
CA ALA A 16 -29.50 -19.13 -8.93
C ALA A 16 -29.99 -18.80 -7.50
N GLY A 17 -30.22 -17.53 -7.19
CA GLY A 17 -30.98 -17.34 -5.97
C GLY A 17 -31.09 -16.00 -5.27
N ALA A 18 -30.33 -14.98 -5.61
CA ALA A 18 -30.56 -13.67 -4.99
C ALA A 18 -30.40 -12.55 -6.02
N ALA A 19 -31.42 -11.73 -6.15
CA ALA A 19 -31.48 -10.65 -7.17
C ALA A 19 -30.55 -9.47 -6.92
N SER A 20 -29.68 -9.55 -5.91
CA SER A 20 -28.74 -8.48 -5.52
C SER A 20 -27.33 -8.93 -5.16
N ALA A 21 -27.10 -10.23 -4.94
CA ALA A 21 -25.80 -10.74 -4.53
C ALA A 21 -24.84 -10.84 -5.72
N GLU A 22 -23.67 -10.22 -5.61
CA GLU A 22 -22.61 -10.27 -6.62
C GLU A 22 -21.35 -10.94 -6.05
N MET A 23 -20.83 -11.94 -6.77
CA MET A 23 -19.54 -12.53 -6.49
C MET A 23 -18.58 -12.24 -7.62
N SER A 24 -17.38 -11.80 -7.30
CA SER A 24 -16.31 -11.62 -8.27
C SER A 24 -15.06 -12.38 -7.87
N ILE A 25 -14.31 -12.83 -8.86
CA ILE A 25 -12.99 -13.42 -8.72
C ILE A 25 -12.05 -12.65 -9.63
N SER A 26 -10.98 -12.17 -9.08
CA SER A 26 -9.92 -11.47 -9.80
C SER A 26 -8.57 -11.92 -9.26
N GLY A 27 -7.50 -11.47 -9.86
CA GLY A 27 -6.18 -11.76 -9.36
C GLY A 27 -5.11 -11.05 -10.16
N PHE A 28 -3.89 -11.19 -9.69
CA PHE A 28 -2.73 -10.71 -10.41
C PHE A 28 -1.51 -11.60 -10.19
N THR A 29 -0.57 -11.51 -11.11
CA THR A 29 0.81 -11.96 -10.96
C THR A 29 1.73 -10.78 -11.20
N SER A 30 2.72 -10.63 -10.34
CA SER A 30 3.75 -9.61 -10.48
C SER A 30 5.13 -10.23 -10.32
N GLY A 31 6.14 -9.55 -10.86
CA GLY A 31 7.52 -9.95 -10.68
C GLY A 31 8.48 -8.87 -11.13
N LYS A 32 9.73 -9.03 -10.71
CA LYS A 32 10.80 -8.14 -11.11
C LYS A 32 12.07 -8.92 -11.45
N PHE A 33 12.82 -8.41 -12.40
CA PHE A 33 14.21 -8.74 -12.64
C PHE A 33 15.04 -7.58 -12.13
N MET A 34 16.00 -7.88 -11.27
CA MET A 34 16.86 -6.90 -10.63
C MET A 34 18.30 -7.13 -11.08
N ASP A 35 19.00 -6.06 -11.36
CA ASP A 35 20.45 -6.05 -11.56
C ASP A 35 21.05 -5.10 -10.53
N ASP A 36 21.66 -5.67 -9.50
CA ASP A 36 22.36 -4.95 -8.47
C ASP A 36 23.82 -4.76 -8.87
N ASP A 37 24.46 -3.67 -8.49
CA ASP A 37 25.85 -3.35 -8.83
C ASP A 37 26.80 -4.50 -8.47
N GLY A 38 27.29 -5.20 -9.51
CA GLY A 38 28.23 -6.32 -9.40
C GLY A 38 27.65 -7.70 -9.02
N GLY A 39 26.36 -7.81 -8.76
CA GLY A 39 25.69 -9.07 -8.36
C GLY A 39 25.17 -9.91 -9.52
N GLY A 40 24.97 -9.30 -10.67
CA GLY A 40 24.31 -9.91 -11.83
C GLY A 40 22.79 -9.98 -11.69
N MET A 41 22.11 -10.20 -12.82
CA MET A 41 20.65 -10.17 -12.89
C MET A 41 20.02 -11.29 -12.07
N THR A 42 19.18 -10.93 -11.12
CA THR A 42 18.37 -11.83 -10.31
C THR A 42 16.90 -11.71 -10.68
N GLN A 43 16.15 -12.80 -10.56
CA GLN A 43 14.72 -12.82 -10.77
C GLN A 43 14.00 -12.96 -9.43
N GLY A 44 13.16 -11.99 -9.09
CA GLY A 44 12.24 -12.06 -7.96
C GLY A 44 10.80 -12.14 -8.45
N PHE A 45 10.02 -13.09 -7.96
CA PHE A 45 8.57 -13.04 -8.06
C PHE A 45 8.06 -12.37 -6.78
N SER A 46 7.41 -11.21 -6.93
CA SER A 46 6.95 -10.51 -5.74
C SER A 46 5.67 -11.15 -5.19
N THR A 47 4.62 -11.25 -5.98
CA THR A 47 3.34 -11.76 -5.47
C THR A 47 2.46 -12.32 -6.59
N ASN A 48 1.77 -13.43 -6.28
CA ASN A 48 0.64 -13.92 -7.06
C ASN A 48 -0.54 -14.03 -6.11
N SER A 49 -1.62 -13.32 -6.39
CA SER A 49 -2.79 -13.30 -5.53
C SER A 49 -4.07 -13.56 -6.30
N ILE A 50 -4.98 -14.28 -5.66
CA ILE A 50 -6.37 -14.48 -6.11
C ILE A 50 -7.27 -13.83 -5.08
N TYR A 51 -8.18 -12.99 -5.54
CA TYR A 51 -9.16 -12.31 -4.74
C TYR A 51 -10.55 -12.87 -5.02
N VAL A 52 -11.28 -13.13 -3.96
CA VAL A 52 -12.70 -13.48 -4.01
C VAL A 52 -13.45 -12.42 -3.23
N SER A 53 -14.38 -11.74 -3.87
CA SER A 53 -15.25 -10.79 -3.19
C SER A 53 -16.72 -11.14 -3.42
N TYR A 54 -17.51 -10.88 -2.41
CA TYR A 54 -18.95 -11.02 -2.42
C TYR A 54 -19.58 -9.73 -1.90
N SER A 55 -20.61 -9.23 -2.57
CA SER A 55 -21.38 -8.07 -2.12
C SER A 55 -22.87 -8.35 -2.20
N ASP A 56 -23.62 -7.82 -1.24
CA ASP A 56 -25.07 -7.93 -1.15
C ASP A 56 -25.66 -6.71 -0.43
N SER A 57 -26.97 -6.56 -0.52
CA SER A 57 -27.74 -5.61 0.25
C SER A 57 -28.55 -6.35 1.31
N LEU A 58 -28.39 -5.95 2.56
CA LEU A 58 -29.17 -6.48 3.67
C LEU A 58 -30.63 -5.98 3.62
N ASP A 59 -31.57 -6.69 4.25
CA ASP A 59 -33.01 -6.37 4.26
C ASP A 59 -33.32 -4.95 4.78
N ASN A 60 -32.44 -4.39 5.58
CA ASN A 60 -32.54 -3.03 6.11
C ASN A 60 -31.90 -1.94 5.21
N GLY A 61 -31.45 -2.32 4.01
CA GLY A 61 -30.84 -1.43 3.02
C GLY A 61 -29.35 -1.15 3.24
N MET A 62 -28.71 -1.77 4.24
CA MET A 62 -27.25 -1.67 4.41
C MET A 62 -26.53 -2.55 3.39
N GLY A 63 -25.39 -2.07 2.87
CA GLY A 63 -24.51 -2.87 2.03
C GLY A 63 -23.66 -3.83 2.87
N LEU A 64 -23.46 -5.05 2.37
CA LEU A 64 -22.56 -6.05 2.93
C LEU A 64 -21.50 -6.40 1.89
N SER A 65 -20.24 -6.40 2.28
CA SER A 65 -19.15 -6.90 1.44
C SER A 65 -18.26 -7.85 2.22
N VAL A 66 -17.88 -8.95 1.60
CA VAL A 66 -16.94 -9.93 2.14
C VAL A 66 -15.80 -10.05 1.14
N PHE A 67 -14.59 -10.10 1.64
CA PHE A 67 -13.38 -10.22 0.85
C PHE A 67 -12.50 -11.33 1.40
N MET A 68 -11.84 -12.04 0.51
CA MET A 68 -10.82 -13.04 0.82
C MET A 68 -9.72 -12.99 -0.23
N SER A 69 -8.47 -13.03 0.20
CA SER A 69 -7.31 -13.19 -0.67
C SER A 69 -6.58 -14.49 -0.39
N ILE A 70 -5.96 -15.03 -1.44
CA ILE A 70 -5.06 -16.17 -1.38
C ILE A 70 -3.78 -15.76 -2.11
N SER A 71 -2.67 -15.71 -1.41
CA SER A 71 -1.38 -15.31 -1.94
C SER A 71 -0.34 -16.42 -1.84
N ASN A 72 0.58 -16.47 -2.80
CA ASN A 72 1.74 -17.37 -2.74
C ASN A 72 2.77 -16.97 -1.67
N SER A 73 2.70 -15.77 -1.13
CA SER A 73 3.52 -15.33 0.02
C SER A 73 3.06 -15.93 1.34
N GLY A 74 1.89 -16.61 1.36
CA GLY A 74 1.29 -17.16 2.57
C GLY A 74 0.44 -16.15 3.35
N ALA A 75 0.45 -14.88 2.98
CA ALA A 75 -0.47 -13.88 3.52
C ALA A 75 -1.86 -14.11 2.89
N ASN A 76 -2.73 -14.77 3.63
CA ASN A 76 -4.14 -14.93 3.29
C ASN A 76 -4.93 -13.95 4.14
N GLU A 77 -5.63 -13.04 3.50
CA GLU A 77 -6.41 -12.01 4.17
C GLU A 77 -7.90 -12.30 4.03
N ASN A 78 -8.65 -11.91 5.02
CA ASN A 78 -10.11 -11.98 4.98
C ASN A 78 -10.71 -10.77 5.69
N GLY A 79 -11.86 -10.33 5.25
CA GLY A 79 -12.54 -9.19 5.85
C GLY A 79 -14.00 -9.09 5.47
N LEU A 80 -14.70 -8.35 6.31
CA LEU A 80 -16.11 -8.04 6.19
C LEU A 80 -16.28 -6.53 6.30
N SER A 81 -17.08 -5.92 5.45
CA SER A 81 -17.48 -4.53 5.62
C SER A 81 -18.99 -4.36 5.49
N ILE A 82 -19.52 -3.41 6.26
CA ILE A 82 -20.94 -3.05 6.28
C ILE A 82 -21.03 -1.54 5.99
N ASP A 83 -21.68 -1.22 4.86
CA ASP A 83 -22.06 0.17 4.57
C ASP A 83 -23.39 0.48 5.25
N THR A 84 -23.34 1.39 6.19
CA THR A 84 -24.51 1.78 7.01
C THR A 84 -25.27 2.98 6.42
N GLY A 85 -24.83 3.54 5.29
CA GLY A 85 -25.32 4.82 4.75
C GLY A 85 -24.83 6.06 5.52
N MET A 86 -24.19 5.86 6.68
CA MET A 86 -23.54 6.90 7.47
C MET A 86 -22.04 6.65 7.62
N GLY A 87 -21.49 5.77 6.79
CA GLY A 87 -20.12 5.31 6.77
C GLY A 87 -20.02 3.80 6.75
N THR A 88 -18.81 3.31 6.56
CA THR A 88 -18.49 1.88 6.46
C THR A 88 -17.80 1.41 7.72
N ILE A 89 -18.28 0.29 8.27
CA ILE A 89 -17.63 -0.42 9.38
C ILE A 89 -17.02 -1.69 8.79
N GLY A 90 -15.72 -1.85 8.94
CA GLY A 90 -14.97 -3.01 8.47
C GLY A 90 -14.40 -3.82 9.63
N PHE A 91 -14.25 -5.14 9.39
CA PHE A 91 -13.72 -6.11 10.34
C PHE A 91 -12.79 -7.08 9.62
N GLY A 92 -11.71 -7.49 10.25
CA GLY A 92 -10.81 -8.53 9.77
C GLY A 92 -9.47 -8.00 9.27
N GLU A 93 -8.66 -8.89 8.74
CA GLU A 93 -7.28 -8.61 8.29
C GLU A 93 -7.22 -7.64 7.09
N THR A 94 -8.24 -7.64 6.23
CA THR A 94 -8.31 -6.70 5.08
C THR A 94 -8.73 -5.29 5.47
N GLN A 95 -9.08 -5.08 6.72
CA GLN A 95 -9.43 -3.77 7.24
C GLN A 95 -8.21 -3.14 7.91
N HIS A 96 -7.12 -3.08 7.17
CA HIS A 96 -5.88 -2.41 7.58
C HIS A 96 -6.13 -1.16 8.44
N SER A 97 -5.10 -0.59 9.04
CA SER A 97 -5.26 0.56 9.90
C SER A 97 -5.97 1.74 9.22
N ALA A 98 -6.43 2.71 9.99
CA ALA A 98 -7.04 3.92 9.42
C ALA A 98 -6.06 4.72 8.57
N VAL A 99 -4.76 4.59 8.84
CA VAL A 99 -3.69 5.28 8.10
C VAL A 99 -3.39 4.60 6.78
N ASP A 100 -3.51 3.27 6.73
CA ASP A 100 -3.30 2.49 5.50
C ASP A 100 -4.28 2.92 4.39
N GLY A 101 -3.75 3.07 3.20
CA GLY A 101 -4.49 3.57 2.03
C GLY A 101 -4.69 5.09 2.00
N MET A 102 -4.36 5.84 3.08
CA MET A 102 -4.28 7.29 3.07
C MET A 102 -2.83 7.81 3.06
N ASP A 103 -1.88 6.98 3.45
CA ASP A 103 -0.44 7.25 3.51
C ASP A 103 0.28 7.10 2.17
N SER A 104 -0.45 6.91 1.08
CA SER A 104 0.13 6.75 -0.25
C SER A 104 1.11 7.86 -0.61
N ASN A 105 2.29 7.49 -1.09
CA ASN A 105 3.32 8.44 -1.54
C ASN A 105 2.99 8.99 -2.95
N PRO A 106 2.43 10.20 -3.07
CA PRO A 106 2.01 10.75 -4.35
C PRO A 106 3.18 11.14 -5.26
N GLY A 107 4.42 11.10 -4.75
CA GLY A 107 5.64 11.35 -5.50
C GLY A 107 6.27 10.11 -6.12
N CYS A 108 5.76 8.93 -5.82
CA CYS A 108 6.26 7.69 -6.39
C CYS A 108 5.52 7.30 -7.67
N PHE A 109 6.26 6.85 -8.67
CA PHE A 109 5.73 6.48 -9.99
C PHE A 109 6.12 5.06 -10.42
N SER A 110 6.73 4.25 -9.56
CA SER A 110 6.99 2.83 -9.83
C SER A 110 5.69 2.01 -9.80
N ILE A 111 5.62 0.91 -10.54
CA ILE A 111 4.45 0.02 -10.55
C ILE A 111 4.49 -1.05 -9.46
N LEU A 112 5.66 -1.30 -8.86
CA LEU A 112 5.82 -2.33 -7.82
C LEU A 112 6.39 -1.80 -6.50
N ASP A 113 7.15 -0.72 -6.54
CA ASP A 113 7.95 -0.28 -5.39
C ASP A 113 7.60 1.16 -4.97
N CYS A 114 6.30 1.49 -4.95
CA CYS A 114 5.84 2.82 -4.50
C CYS A 114 5.67 2.95 -3.00
N TYR A 115 6.08 1.97 -2.25
CA TYR A 115 6.15 2.07 -0.81
C TYR A 115 7.37 2.90 -0.39
N ASN A 116 7.35 3.39 0.81
CA ASN A 116 8.42 4.16 1.41
C ASN A 116 9.78 3.50 1.16
N VAL A 117 10.57 4.09 0.29
CA VAL A 117 11.80 3.47 -0.24
C VAL A 117 12.79 3.17 0.88
N ALA A 118 12.82 4.04 1.88
CA ALA A 118 13.72 3.93 3.00
C ALA A 118 13.22 3.03 4.13
N MET A 119 11.92 3.01 4.36
CA MET A 119 11.35 2.33 5.53
C MET A 119 11.12 0.84 5.29
N SER A 120 10.79 0.42 4.07
CA SER A 120 10.56 -1.00 3.73
C SER A 120 11.81 -1.88 3.82
N GLY A 121 13.02 -1.32 3.69
CA GLY A 121 14.27 -2.07 3.71
C GLY A 121 14.94 -2.18 5.08
N LYS A 122 14.69 -1.27 6.00
CA LYS A 122 15.43 -1.17 7.27
C LYS A 122 14.74 -1.90 8.44
N ASN A 123 13.43 -2.06 8.40
CA ASN A 123 12.67 -2.71 9.49
C ASN A 123 12.09 -4.08 9.10
N GLY A 124 12.67 -4.75 8.09
CA GLY A 124 12.25 -6.11 7.72
C GLY A 124 10.93 -6.18 6.95
N GLY A 125 10.54 -5.10 6.28
CA GLY A 125 9.34 -5.07 5.42
C GLY A 125 8.04 -4.86 6.17
N THR A 126 8.09 -4.41 7.41
CA THR A 126 6.91 -4.00 8.16
C THR A 126 6.61 -2.54 7.84
N ASP A 127 5.47 -2.29 7.25
CA ASP A 127 4.92 -0.95 7.13
C ASP A 127 4.73 -0.40 8.54
N LEU A 128 5.39 0.69 8.88
CA LEU A 128 5.35 1.28 10.24
C LEU A 128 3.94 1.70 10.67
N TYR A 129 3.01 1.70 9.73
CA TYR A 129 1.64 2.13 9.89
C TYR A 129 0.63 0.98 9.77
N ASP A 130 1.12 -0.22 9.45
CA ASP A 130 0.28 -1.38 9.34
C ASP A 130 0.03 -1.95 10.73
N ASP A 131 -1.24 -2.01 11.17
CA ASP A 131 -1.68 -2.80 12.32
C ASP A 131 -1.33 -4.29 12.16
N GLY A 132 -0.79 -4.70 11.00
CA GLY A 132 -0.31 -6.03 10.66
C GLY A 132 0.89 -6.52 11.47
N ASP A 133 1.61 -5.63 12.15
CA ASP A 133 2.58 -6.03 13.19
C ASP A 133 1.90 -6.63 14.44
N THR A 134 0.60 -6.51 14.54
CA THR A 134 -0.16 -7.37 15.44
C THR A 134 -0.30 -8.74 14.77
N PRO A 135 0.22 -9.84 15.35
CA PRO A 135 0.25 -11.17 14.74
C PRO A 135 -1.12 -11.76 14.35
N SER A 136 -2.18 -11.05 14.60
CA SER A 136 -3.55 -11.45 14.25
C SER A 136 -4.18 -10.65 13.12
N GLY A 137 -3.57 -9.55 12.64
CA GLY A 137 -4.08 -8.76 11.53
C GLY A 137 -5.53 -8.25 11.65
N ASN A 138 -6.20 -8.60 12.76
CA ASN A 138 -7.61 -8.31 12.93
C ASN A 138 -7.81 -6.90 13.47
N SER A 139 -8.52 -6.09 12.69
CA SER A 139 -8.89 -4.74 13.10
C SER A 139 -10.38 -4.46 12.94
N ILE A 140 -10.85 -3.43 13.60
CA ILE A 140 -12.13 -2.80 13.34
C ILE A 140 -11.84 -1.39 12.84
N LYS A 141 -12.37 -1.06 11.65
CA LYS A 141 -12.22 0.25 11.02
C LYS A 141 -13.56 0.88 10.74
N TYR A 142 -13.71 2.13 11.09
CA TYR A 142 -14.80 2.98 10.61
C TYR A 142 -14.25 4.02 9.66
N SER A 143 -14.89 4.20 8.52
CA SER A 143 -14.55 5.22 7.54
C SER A 143 -15.79 5.94 7.03
N ASN A 144 -15.65 7.22 6.72
CA ASN A 144 -16.72 8.03 6.14
C ASN A 144 -16.12 9.20 5.34
N SER A 145 -16.95 9.83 4.53
CA SER A 145 -16.62 11.07 3.80
C SER A 145 -17.75 12.08 4.02
N MET A 146 -17.41 13.25 4.50
CA MET A 146 -18.37 14.32 4.76
C MET A 146 -17.76 15.67 4.39
N GLY A 147 -18.50 16.47 3.61
CA GLY A 147 -18.08 17.82 3.24
C GLY A 147 -16.77 17.88 2.43
N GLY A 148 -16.42 16.83 1.69
CA GLY A 148 -15.18 16.74 0.93
C GLY A 148 -13.97 16.29 1.76
N VAL A 149 -14.15 15.94 3.02
CA VAL A 149 -13.15 15.32 3.88
C VAL A 149 -13.48 13.84 4.03
N SER A 150 -12.54 12.96 3.71
CA SER A 150 -12.57 11.55 4.06
C SER A 150 -11.80 11.34 5.36
N PHE A 151 -12.33 10.49 6.24
CA PHE A 151 -11.66 10.16 7.50
C PHE A 151 -11.87 8.69 7.85
N ALA A 152 -10.93 8.15 8.59
CA ALA A 152 -11.01 6.82 9.13
C ALA A 152 -10.48 6.77 10.57
N VAL A 153 -11.00 5.81 11.33
CA VAL A 153 -10.53 5.43 12.66
C VAL A 153 -10.49 3.92 12.72
N SER A 154 -9.40 3.35 13.19
CA SER A 154 -9.29 1.90 13.38
C SER A 154 -8.78 1.54 14.77
N ARG A 155 -9.07 0.31 15.16
CA ARG A 155 -8.52 -0.32 16.34
C ARG A 155 -8.05 -1.74 16.00
N GLY A 156 -6.74 -1.95 16.09
CA GLY A 156 -6.14 -3.28 16.04
C GLY A 156 -6.38 -4.06 17.34
N MET A 157 -6.44 -5.39 17.23
CA MET A 157 -6.84 -6.28 18.34
C MET A 157 -5.65 -6.67 19.20
N GLY A 158 -4.65 -6.03 19.37
CA GLY A 158 -3.56 -6.37 20.29
C GLY A 158 -3.09 -7.84 20.24
N SER A 159 -1.92 -8.09 20.76
CA SER A 159 -1.33 -9.42 20.81
C SER A 159 -0.59 -9.65 22.15
N ALA A 160 0.18 -10.73 22.24
CA ALA A 160 1.04 -10.94 23.41
C ALA A 160 2.17 -9.90 23.55
N THR A 161 2.50 -9.21 22.45
CA THR A 161 3.61 -8.25 22.37
C THR A 161 3.13 -6.80 22.30
N TYR A 162 1.91 -6.57 21.81
CA TYR A 162 1.32 -5.25 21.61
C TYR A 162 -0.02 -5.13 22.31
N GLU A 163 -0.29 -4.00 22.90
CA GLU A 163 -1.64 -3.62 23.31
C GLU A 163 -2.50 -3.30 22.06
N PRO A 164 -3.83 -3.21 22.19
CA PRO A 164 -4.66 -2.77 21.09
C PRO A 164 -4.24 -1.41 20.54
N THR A 165 -3.90 -1.35 19.25
CA THR A 165 -3.49 -0.12 18.55
C THR A 165 -4.69 0.75 18.20
N MET A 166 -4.49 2.05 18.10
CA MET A 166 -5.50 3.00 17.61
C MET A 166 -4.89 3.84 16.51
N SER A 167 -5.60 3.95 15.37
CA SER A 167 -5.13 4.75 14.24
C SER A 167 -6.21 5.73 13.78
N TYR A 168 -5.78 6.90 13.32
CA TYR A 168 -6.64 7.98 12.83
C TYR A 168 -6.05 8.55 11.56
N ALA A 169 -6.86 8.75 10.53
CA ALA A 169 -6.42 9.41 9.31
C ALA A 169 -7.53 10.24 8.70
N ALA A 170 -7.13 11.28 7.97
CA ALA A 170 -8.03 12.08 7.18
C ALA A 170 -7.38 12.53 5.88
N SER A 171 -8.19 12.68 4.83
CA SER A 171 -7.76 13.23 3.56
C SER A 171 -8.79 14.19 2.99
N THR A 172 -8.32 15.13 2.18
CA THR A 172 -9.19 16.12 1.52
C THR A 172 -8.49 16.67 0.26
N THR A 173 -9.26 17.40 -0.55
CA THR A 173 -8.71 18.18 -1.65
C THR A 173 -8.87 19.66 -1.39
N ILE A 174 -7.76 20.38 -1.39
CA ILE A 174 -7.72 21.84 -1.15
C ILE A 174 -7.10 22.52 -2.37
N MET A 175 -7.85 23.37 -3.07
CA MET A 175 -7.39 24.10 -4.25
C MET A 175 -6.77 23.18 -5.33
N GLY A 176 -7.28 21.95 -5.45
CA GLY A 176 -6.78 20.94 -6.41
C GLY A 176 -5.60 20.10 -5.90
N ALA A 177 -5.07 20.40 -4.73
CA ALA A 177 -4.09 19.54 -4.06
C ALA A 177 -4.82 18.48 -3.22
N SER A 178 -4.45 17.20 -3.37
CA SER A 178 -4.80 16.15 -2.42
C SER A 178 -3.89 16.26 -1.20
N VAL A 179 -4.48 16.22 -0.02
CA VAL A 179 -3.75 16.26 1.24
C VAL A 179 -4.27 15.14 2.13
N ALA A 180 -3.37 14.34 2.69
CA ALA A 180 -3.73 13.35 3.70
C ALA A 180 -2.76 13.43 4.89
N ALA A 181 -3.26 13.06 6.07
CA ALA A 181 -2.48 12.97 7.29
C ALA A 181 -3.07 11.90 8.21
N GLY A 182 -2.23 11.26 9.00
CA GLY A 182 -2.66 10.27 9.97
C GLY A 182 -1.63 10.01 11.05
N VAL A 183 -2.08 9.32 12.09
CA VAL A 183 -1.27 8.90 13.23
C VAL A 183 -1.77 7.54 13.73
N SER A 184 -0.85 6.68 14.14
CA SER A 184 -1.15 5.45 14.87
C SER A 184 -0.56 5.55 16.28
N GLN A 185 -1.24 4.96 17.26
CA GLN A 185 -0.78 4.81 18.64
C GLN A 185 -0.51 3.34 18.88
N ILE A 186 0.75 2.98 19.07
CA ILE A 186 1.22 1.61 19.22
C ILE A 186 1.85 1.45 20.59
N ASP A 187 1.09 0.92 21.54
CA ASP A 187 1.56 0.62 22.89
C ASP A 187 2.15 -0.79 22.91
N ARG A 188 3.38 -0.94 23.41
CA ARG A 188 4.06 -2.22 23.52
C ARG A 188 3.95 -2.79 24.93
N THR A 189 3.65 -4.09 25.02
CA THR A 189 3.63 -4.77 26.32
C THR A 189 5.04 -4.98 26.84
N GLY A 190 5.24 -4.79 28.13
CA GLY A 190 6.51 -5.09 28.81
C GLY A 190 7.55 -3.97 28.73
N THR A 191 8.75 -4.27 28.20
CA THR A 191 9.87 -3.30 28.11
C THR A 191 10.00 -2.65 26.73
N GLY A 192 9.03 -2.85 25.85
CA GLY A 192 9.00 -2.20 24.55
C GLY A 192 8.78 -0.69 24.71
N VAL A 193 9.25 0.08 23.73
CA VAL A 193 8.99 1.53 23.65
C VAL A 193 7.73 1.73 22.85
N ASP A 194 6.78 2.50 23.39
CA ASP A 194 5.57 2.91 22.68
C ASP A 194 5.95 3.79 21.48
N GLN A 195 5.16 3.76 20.44
CA GLN A 195 5.40 4.50 19.20
C GLN A 195 4.12 5.19 18.74
N ASP A 196 4.24 6.43 18.29
CA ASP A 196 3.15 7.22 17.71
C ASP A 196 3.52 7.63 16.25
N PRO A 197 3.71 6.66 15.33
CA PRO A 197 4.07 7.00 13.95
C PRO A 197 3.03 7.88 13.29
N SER A 198 3.48 8.81 12.46
CA SER A 198 2.61 9.77 11.78
C SER A 198 3.05 10.02 10.34
N PHE A 199 2.12 10.49 9.49
CA PHE A 199 2.42 10.86 8.13
C PHE A 199 1.66 12.10 7.67
N VAL A 200 2.23 12.78 6.68
CA VAL A 200 1.57 13.81 5.89
C VAL A 200 1.92 13.60 4.43
N THR A 201 0.93 13.58 3.55
CA THR A 201 1.15 13.49 2.09
C THR A 201 0.43 14.62 1.37
N VAL A 202 1.05 15.13 0.29
CA VAL A 202 0.49 16.17 -0.57
C VAL A 202 0.73 15.82 -2.02
N GLY A 203 -0.33 15.71 -2.82
CA GLY A 203 -0.27 15.51 -4.26
C GLY A 203 -0.90 16.68 -5.01
N TYR A 204 -0.30 17.12 -6.10
CA TYR A 204 -0.85 18.18 -6.94
C TYR A 204 -0.58 17.94 -8.42
N SER A 205 -1.61 18.08 -9.24
CA SER A 205 -1.48 17.95 -10.69
C SER A 205 -1.65 19.30 -11.37
N ILE A 206 -0.66 19.72 -12.16
CA ILE A 206 -0.67 20.99 -12.89
C ILE A 206 -0.04 20.82 -14.28
N ALA A 207 -0.74 21.27 -15.31
CA ALA A 207 -0.24 21.30 -16.70
C ALA A 207 0.33 19.93 -17.19
N GLY A 208 -0.26 18.82 -16.75
CA GLY A 208 0.19 17.47 -17.10
C GLY A 208 1.35 16.94 -16.28
N LEU A 209 1.85 17.70 -15.30
CA LEU A 209 2.79 17.24 -14.30
C LEU A 209 2.02 16.82 -13.05
N ASN A 210 2.44 15.71 -12.44
CA ASN A 210 2.04 15.27 -11.12
C ASN A 210 3.20 15.54 -10.17
N LEU A 211 2.93 16.27 -9.10
CA LEU A 211 3.88 16.60 -8.04
C LEU A 211 3.42 15.89 -6.78
N GLY A 212 4.35 15.32 -6.04
CA GLY A 212 4.07 14.66 -4.79
C GLY A 212 5.09 14.99 -3.71
N TYR A 213 4.62 15.05 -2.48
CA TYR A 213 5.40 15.16 -1.27
C TYR A 213 4.82 14.21 -0.23
N ALA A 214 5.69 13.54 0.51
CA ALA A 214 5.33 12.74 1.67
C ALA A 214 6.35 12.92 2.78
N SER A 215 5.90 12.92 4.01
CA SER A 215 6.73 12.87 5.21
C SER A 215 6.14 11.85 6.17
N TYR A 216 6.99 11.00 6.67
CA TYR A 216 6.66 9.93 7.60
C TYR A 216 7.61 10.04 8.80
N ASP A 217 7.05 9.94 9.99
CA ASP A 217 7.76 9.92 11.27
C ASP A 217 7.41 8.62 11.99
N SER A 218 8.40 7.82 12.30
CA SER A 218 8.22 6.56 13.04
C SER A 218 8.26 6.73 14.55
N ASP A 219 8.38 7.96 15.04
CA ASP A 219 8.54 8.35 16.45
C ASP A 219 9.86 7.86 17.09
N ASN A 220 10.22 6.60 16.94
CA ASN A 220 11.45 6.04 17.52
C ASN A 220 12.42 5.41 16.51
N GLY A 221 12.07 5.41 15.23
CA GLY A 221 12.79 4.70 14.17
C GLY A 221 13.43 5.58 13.11
N GLY A 222 13.11 6.86 13.11
CA GLY A 222 13.59 7.83 12.13
C GLY A 222 12.48 8.50 11.32
N GLU A 223 12.86 9.46 10.51
CA GLU A 223 11.98 10.24 9.66
C GLU A 223 12.29 9.98 8.17
N GLU A 224 11.28 9.86 7.34
CA GLU A 224 11.41 9.84 5.89
C GLU A 224 10.73 11.05 5.28
N THR A 225 11.41 11.70 4.35
CA THR A 225 10.84 12.73 3.49
C THR A 225 11.00 12.33 2.04
N SER A 226 9.95 12.42 1.26
CA SER A 226 9.94 12.06 -0.15
C SER A 226 9.31 13.15 -1.01
N MET A 227 9.89 13.40 -2.17
CA MET A 227 9.38 14.31 -3.20
C MET A 227 9.47 13.65 -4.57
N GLY A 228 8.46 13.87 -5.41
CA GLY A 228 8.49 13.35 -6.77
C GLY A 228 7.77 14.22 -7.77
N VAL A 229 8.17 14.04 -9.01
CA VAL A 229 7.52 14.63 -10.18
C VAL A 229 7.37 13.59 -11.26
N GLY A 230 6.19 13.52 -11.86
CA GLY A 230 5.91 12.61 -12.97
C GLY A 230 5.01 13.23 -14.02
N THR A 231 5.01 12.60 -15.17
CA THR A 231 4.17 12.99 -16.31
C THR A 231 3.94 11.80 -17.21
N SER A 232 2.93 11.91 -18.08
CA SER A 232 2.68 10.90 -19.12
C SER A 232 3.15 11.41 -20.48
N VAL A 233 4.07 10.68 -21.12
CA VAL A 233 4.62 11.00 -22.44
C VAL A 233 4.43 9.81 -23.38
N ALA A 234 3.77 10.01 -24.51
CA ALA A 234 3.50 8.97 -25.50
C ALA A 234 2.82 7.71 -24.92
N GLY A 235 1.97 7.89 -23.90
CA GLY A 235 1.27 6.81 -23.20
C GLY A 235 2.19 5.96 -22.33
N MET A 236 3.32 6.47 -21.91
CA MET A 236 4.18 5.97 -20.85
C MET A 236 4.15 6.96 -19.68
N ASP A 237 4.09 6.47 -18.47
CA ASP A 237 4.23 7.27 -17.27
C ASP A 237 5.71 7.30 -16.88
N VAL A 238 6.25 8.50 -16.72
CA VAL A 238 7.65 8.76 -16.38
C VAL A 238 7.68 9.59 -15.10
N GLY A 239 8.50 9.19 -14.15
CA GLY A 239 8.65 9.92 -12.89
C GLY A 239 10.05 9.87 -12.33
N VAL A 240 10.34 10.87 -11.51
CA VAL A 240 11.56 10.94 -10.69
C VAL A 240 11.13 11.20 -9.26
N GLN A 241 11.68 10.44 -8.34
CA GLN A 241 11.47 10.56 -6.90
C GLN A 241 12.81 10.75 -6.20
N PHE A 242 12.82 11.60 -5.21
CA PHE A 242 13.91 11.76 -4.24
C PHE A 242 13.32 11.49 -2.86
N ALA A 243 14.02 10.69 -2.06
CA ALA A 243 13.66 10.45 -0.68
C ALA A 243 14.91 10.51 0.20
N SER A 244 14.75 10.99 1.42
CA SER A 244 15.78 11.04 2.45
C SER A 244 15.23 10.40 3.71
N TYR A 245 15.99 9.49 4.27
CA TYR A 245 15.69 8.82 5.53
C TYR A 245 16.72 9.21 6.59
N ASP A 246 16.28 9.91 7.61
CA ASP A 246 17.05 10.19 8.83
C ASP A 246 16.77 9.05 9.83
N ALA A 247 17.76 8.21 10.04
CA ALA A 247 17.64 7.03 10.89
C ALA A 247 17.77 7.32 12.39
N GLY A 248 17.90 8.59 12.78
CA GLY A 248 18.11 8.99 14.16
C GLY A 248 19.45 8.50 14.74
N ALA A 249 19.52 8.37 16.05
CA ALA A 249 20.77 8.11 16.75
C ALA A 249 21.34 6.68 16.61
N THR A 250 20.59 5.74 16.03
CA THR A 250 20.92 4.31 16.08
C THR A 250 21.24 3.66 14.74
N SER A 251 21.13 4.38 13.64
CA SER A 251 21.33 3.86 12.29
C SER A 251 21.99 4.92 11.39
N THR A 252 22.09 4.65 10.11
CA THR A 252 22.76 5.50 9.13
C THR A 252 21.71 6.14 8.23
N ASP A 253 21.82 7.46 8.05
CA ASP A 253 20.96 8.20 7.13
C ASP A 253 21.16 7.70 5.70
N THR A 254 20.11 7.75 4.92
CA THR A 254 20.13 7.21 3.56
C THR A 254 19.33 8.10 2.62
N ASP A 255 19.93 8.49 1.52
CA ASP A 255 19.29 9.21 0.43
C ASP A 255 18.98 8.26 -0.74
N TYR A 256 17.89 8.53 -1.41
CA TYR A 256 17.42 7.73 -2.54
C TYR A 256 17.04 8.61 -3.71
N MET A 257 17.42 8.18 -4.91
CA MET A 257 16.89 8.70 -6.15
C MET A 257 16.30 7.54 -6.96
N ARG A 258 15.06 7.70 -7.41
CA ARG A 258 14.42 6.73 -8.31
C ARG A 258 13.95 7.40 -9.58
N VAL A 259 14.23 6.77 -10.70
CA VAL A 259 13.67 7.12 -12.01
C VAL A 259 12.82 5.94 -12.50
N SER A 260 11.57 6.19 -12.85
CA SER A 260 10.63 5.16 -13.28
C SER A 260 10.04 5.46 -14.64
N VAL A 261 9.90 4.45 -15.48
CA VAL A 261 9.18 4.51 -16.75
C VAL A 261 8.23 3.33 -16.83
N ASN A 262 6.93 3.60 -16.93
CA ASN A 262 5.90 2.58 -16.90
C ASN A 262 4.99 2.62 -18.12
N LYS A 263 4.48 1.47 -18.53
CA LYS A 263 3.56 1.32 -19.66
C LYS A 263 2.44 0.33 -19.33
N GLY A 264 1.20 0.83 -19.32
CA GLY A 264 0.01 -0.03 -19.28
C GLY A 264 -0.32 -0.57 -20.67
N MET A 265 -0.67 -1.86 -20.76
CA MET A 265 -1.08 -2.57 -21.97
C MET A 265 -2.26 -3.50 -21.66
N GLY A 266 -3.47 -2.95 -21.56
CA GLY A 266 -4.65 -3.72 -21.17
C GLY A 266 -4.56 -4.21 -19.71
N ALA A 267 -4.64 -5.51 -19.50
CA ALA A 267 -4.52 -6.12 -18.17
C ALA A 267 -3.06 -6.24 -17.67
N ALA A 268 -2.09 -5.83 -18.47
CA ALA A 268 -0.67 -5.88 -18.10
C ALA A 268 -0.08 -4.48 -17.95
N SER A 269 0.87 -4.34 -17.03
CA SER A 269 1.73 -3.16 -16.90
C SER A 269 3.18 -3.62 -16.83
N PHE A 270 4.06 -2.87 -17.48
CA PHE A 270 5.50 -3.09 -17.46
C PHE A 270 6.18 -1.79 -17.03
N GLY A 271 7.25 -1.92 -16.27
CA GLY A 271 8.03 -0.78 -15.79
C GLY A 271 9.51 -1.07 -15.78
N ILE A 272 10.29 -0.01 -15.90
CA ILE A 272 11.73 -0.01 -15.67
C ILE A 272 11.99 1.06 -14.62
N ASP A 273 12.66 0.67 -13.55
CA ASP A 273 13.10 1.58 -12.50
C ASP A 273 14.63 1.55 -12.39
N TYR A 274 15.21 2.71 -12.23
CA TYR A 274 16.56 2.89 -11.73
C TYR A 274 16.48 3.44 -10.32
N LEU A 275 17.16 2.82 -9.39
CA LEU A 275 17.25 3.22 -8.00
C LEU A 275 18.72 3.42 -7.63
N GLU A 276 19.06 4.60 -7.17
CA GLU A 276 20.33 4.94 -6.56
C GLU A 276 20.11 5.11 -5.06
N THR A 277 20.97 4.49 -4.27
CA THR A 277 20.95 4.55 -2.81
C THR A 277 22.30 5.03 -2.33
N ASP A 278 22.31 6.11 -1.55
CA ASP A 278 23.49 6.71 -0.93
C ASP A 278 23.36 6.61 0.59
N VAL A 279 24.31 5.94 1.24
CA VAL A 279 24.31 5.69 2.68
C VAL A 279 25.36 6.54 3.36
N ALA A 280 24.97 7.41 4.28
CA ALA A 280 25.87 8.34 4.97
C ALA A 280 27.01 7.59 5.68
N GLY A 281 28.25 7.92 5.35
CA GLY A 281 29.44 7.45 6.06
C GLY A 281 30.22 6.31 5.41
N GLY A 282 29.84 5.81 4.25
CA GLY A 282 30.67 4.81 3.59
C GLY A 282 30.23 4.42 2.19
N SER A 283 31.14 4.53 1.26
CA SER A 283 30.99 4.11 -0.15
C SER A 283 30.82 2.59 -0.35
N ALA A 284 30.81 1.79 0.69
CA ALA A 284 30.66 0.33 0.60
C ALA A 284 29.19 -0.13 0.58
N ASP A 285 28.29 0.78 0.98
CA ASP A 285 26.85 0.50 1.06
C ASP A 285 26.03 1.30 0.03
N ASP A 286 26.70 2.17 -0.77
CA ASP A 286 26.07 2.85 -1.89
C ASP A 286 25.77 1.81 -2.99
N THR A 287 24.57 1.81 -3.49
CA THR A 287 24.15 0.82 -4.50
C THR A 287 23.31 1.45 -5.59
N ASP A 288 23.56 0.97 -6.81
CA ASP A 288 22.74 1.22 -7.98
C ASP A 288 21.96 -0.03 -8.35
N GLN A 289 20.67 0.11 -8.60
CA GLN A 289 19.83 -1.01 -8.96
C GLN A 289 18.96 -0.69 -10.18
N TRP A 290 18.93 -1.61 -11.13
CA TRP A 290 17.97 -1.61 -12.21
C TRP A 290 16.90 -2.67 -11.98
N ASN A 291 15.65 -2.29 -12.15
CA ASN A 291 14.52 -3.20 -12.04
C ASN A 291 13.71 -3.18 -13.34
N LEU A 292 13.41 -4.37 -13.86
CA LEU A 292 12.38 -4.57 -14.86
C LEU A 292 11.17 -5.21 -14.18
N ASN A 293 10.09 -4.47 -14.10
CA ASN A 293 8.89 -4.82 -13.36
C ASN A 293 7.76 -5.22 -14.31
N TYR A 294 6.91 -6.15 -13.88
CA TYR A 294 5.65 -6.43 -14.55
C TYR A 294 4.53 -6.76 -13.56
N VAL A 295 3.31 -6.39 -13.92
CA VAL A 295 2.07 -6.79 -13.24
C VAL A 295 1.07 -7.22 -14.30
N ILE A 296 0.45 -8.37 -14.14
CA ILE A 296 -0.59 -8.89 -15.05
C ILE A 296 -1.81 -9.25 -14.20
N GLY A 297 -2.92 -8.54 -14.43
CA GLY A 297 -4.22 -8.79 -13.79
C GLY A 297 -5.13 -9.71 -14.64
N PHE A 298 -6.10 -10.35 -14.01
CA PHE A 298 -7.13 -11.15 -14.65
C PHE A 298 -8.46 -11.12 -13.89
#